data_616dd9a17634f2d56190ac83ffadcde1
#
_entry.id   616dd9a17634f2d56190ac83ffadcde1
#
_cell.length_a   1.000
_cell.length_b   1.000
_cell.length_c   1.000
_cell.angle_alpha   90.00
_cell.angle_beta   90.00
_cell.angle_gamma   90.00
#
_symmetry.space_group_name_H-M   'P 1'
#
loop_
_entity.id
_entity.type
_entity.pdbx_description
1 polymer ?
#
loop_
_entity_poly.entity_id
_entity_poly.type
_entity_poly.pdbx_seq_one_letter_code
_entity_poly.pdbx_strand_id
1 'polypeptide(L)'
;MRALVADDDRATTVILAHALERCGVDVVVVRDGLEAWDVLQTGPKISLTILDWMMPGSNGPELCRRIREQESLAHMYVLLVTARDTRSDLIAGLDAGADDYLIKPFDAEELRARIHVGLRVLKLQERLSDRVAELQTALSTVKQLHGLLPICSYCKSVRNDQNYWEQVEQYVAQHSDVQFSHGICPGCYETVVAQWESR
;
A
#
# COMPACT_ATOMS: atom_id res chain seq x y z
N MET A 1 -1.03 -10.15 -11.35
CA MET A 1 -1.81 -8.88 -11.42
C MET A 1 -3.07 -9.17 -12.20
N ARG A 2 -4.19 -8.55 -11.82
CA ARG A 2 -5.48 -8.81 -12.49
C ARG A 2 -6.13 -7.51 -12.94
N ALA A 3 -6.76 -7.55 -14.11
CA ALA A 3 -7.49 -6.43 -14.70
C ALA A 3 -8.98 -6.77 -14.90
N LEU A 4 -9.82 -5.74 -14.86
CA LEU A 4 -11.21 -5.78 -15.26
C LEU A 4 -11.35 -5.07 -16.61
N VAL A 5 -12.10 -5.68 -17.53
CA VAL A 5 -12.51 -5.05 -18.78
C VAL A 5 -14.05 -5.01 -18.79
N ALA A 6 -14.61 -3.82 -18.88
CA ALA A 6 -16.04 -3.59 -18.96
C ALA A 6 -16.36 -2.83 -20.25
N ASP A 7 -17.06 -3.47 -21.16
CA ASP A 7 -17.47 -2.92 -22.45
C ASP A 7 -18.62 -3.81 -22.99
N ASP A 8 -19.69 -3.23 -23.49
CA ASP A 8 -20.84 -3.97 -24.03
C ASP A 8 -20.57 -4.56 -25.42
N ASP A 9 -19.59 -4.01 -26.14
CA ASP A 9 -19.13 -4.56 -27.42
C ASP A 9 -18.19 -5.74 -27.24
N ARG A 10 -18.66 -6.91 -27.69
CA ARG A 10 -17.89 -8.15 -27.63
C ARG A 10 -16.57 -8.11 -28.41
N ALA A 11 -16.52 -7.40 -29.53
CA ALA A 11 -15.29 -7.34 -30.33
C ALA A 11 -14.21 -6.54 -29.58
N THR A 12 -14.58 -5.41 -29.01
CA THR A 12 -13.72 -4.58 -28.17
C THR A 12 -13.21 -5.35 -26.95
N THR A 13 -14.09 -6.05 -26.21
CA THR A 13 -13.67 -6.83 -25.03
C THR A 13 -12.64 -7.90 -25.35
N VAL A 14 -12.76 -8.59 -26.50
CA VAL A 14 -11.80 -9.60 -26.94
C VAL A 14 -10.43 -8.96 -27.25
N ILE A 15 -10.42 -7.83 -27.93
CA ILE A 15 -9.16 -7.10 -28.28
C ILE A 15 -8.47 -6.63 -27.00
N LEU A 16 -9.21 -6.01 -26.08
CA LEU A 16 -8.69 -5.49 -24.81
C LEU A 16 -8.15 -6.61 -23.92
N ALA A 17 -8.92 -7.70 -23.77
CA ALA A 17 -8.50 -8.85 -22.96
C ALA A 17 -7.24 -9.49 -23.52
N HIS A 18 -7.19 -9.75 -24.83
CA HIS A 18 -6.02 -10.34 -25.48
C HIS A 18 -4.76 -9.46 -25.34
N ALA A 19 -4.90 -8.14 -25.43
CA ALA A 19 -3.78 -7.21 -25.25
C ALA A 19 -3.23 -7.25 -23.81
N LEU A 20 -4.10 -7.33 -22.81
CA LEU A 20 -3.73 -7.46 -21.40
C LEU A 20 -3.06 -8.81 -21.10
N GLU A 21 -3.63 -9.91 -21.60
CA GLU A 21 -3.09 -11.28 -21.46
C GLU A 21 -1.67 -11.39 -22.03
N ARG A 22 -1.43 -10.76 -23.17
CA ARG A 22 -0.07 -10.68 -23.77
C ARG A 22 0.92 -9.91 -22.92
N CYS A 23 0.44 -9.03 -22.02
CA CYS A 23 1.26 -8.35 -21.02
C CYS A 23 1.37 -9.14 -19.69
N GLY A 24 0.87 -10.37 -19.63
CA GLY A 24 0.92 -11.22 -18.44
C GLY A 24 -0.08 -10.82 -17.34
N VAL A 25 -1.20 -10.22 -17.72
CA VAL A 25 -2.25 -9.77 -16.80
C VAL A 25 -3.46 -10.71 -16.93
N ASP A 26 -3.95 -11.26 -15.82
CA ASP A 26 -5.21 -12.02 -15.78
C ASP A 26 -6.38 -11.06 -16.01
N VAL A 27 -7.37 -11.47 -16.79
CA VAL A 27 -8.48 -10.57 -17.16
C VAL A 27 -9.82 -11.13 -16.71
N VAL A 28 -10.62 -10.26 -16.09
CA VAL A 28 -12.05 -10.48 -15.87
C VAL A 28 -12.81 -9.60 -16.87
N VAL A 29 -13.74 -10.17 -17.62
CA VAL A 29 -14.53 -9.45 -18.61
C VAL A 29 -15.99 -9.40 -18.18
N VAL A 30 -16.57 -8.21 -18.20
CA VAL A 30 -17.97 -7.93 -17.93
C VAL A 30 -18.56 -7.05 -19.03
N ARG A 31 -19.90 -6.93 -19.13
CA ARG A 31 -20.54 -6.25 -20.23
C ARG A 31 -21.42 -5.06 -19.86
N ASP A 32 -21.56 -4.81 -18.59
CA ASP A 32 -22.30 -3.65 -18.10
C ASP A 32 -21.65 -3.07 -16.84
N GLY A 33 -22.03 -1.83 -16.53
CA GLY A 33 -21.43 -1.11 -15.42
C GLY A 33 -21.87 -1.61 -14.04
N LEU A 34 -23.02 -2.28 -13.91
CA LEU A 34 -23.45 -2.86 -12.64
C LEU A 34 -22.67 -4.12 -12.33
N GLU A 35 -22.49 -4.99 -13.33
CA GLU A 35 -21.64 -6.19 -13.21
C GLU A 35 -20.17 -5.78 -12.91
N ALA A 36 -19.67 -4.72 -13.58
CA ALA A 36 -18.36 -4.17 -13.30
C ALA A 36 -18.23 -3.75 -11.84
N TRP A 37 -19.21 -3.03 -11.32
CA TRP A 37 -19.20 -2.61 -9.92
C TRP A 37 -19.28 -3.79 -8.95
N ASP A 38 -20.13 -4.77 -9.23
CA ASP A 38 -20.24 -5.98 -8.38
C ASP A 38 -18.91 -6.73 -8.29
N VAL A 39 -18.24 -6.94 -9.43
CA VAL A 39 -16.90 -7.55 -9.48
C VAL A 39 -15.87 -6.74 -8.67
N LEU A 40 -15.91 -5.42 -8.71
CA LEU A 40 -15.00 -4.56 -7.93
C LEU A 40 -15.26 -4.65 -6.42
N GLN A 41 -16.51 -4.90 -5.99
CA GLN A 41 -16.88 -5.00 -4.57
C GLN A 41 -16.66 -6.40 -3.98
N THR A 42 -17.03 -7.43 -4.71
CA THR A 42 -17.14 -8.80 -4.18
C THR A 42 -16.14 -9.78 -4.82
N GLY A 43 -15.57 -9.37 -5.95
CA GLY A 43 -14.70 -10.22 -6.77
C GLY A 43 -13.23 -10.26 -6.29
N PRO A 44 -12.38 -10.79 -7.14
CA PRO A 44 -10.94 -10.82 -6.88
C PRO A 44 -10.34 -9.41 -6.90
N LYS A 45 -9.23 -9.21 -6.18
CA LYS A 45 -8.51 -7.91 -6.19
C LYS A 45 -8.11 -7.53 -7.62
N ILE A 46 -8.66 -6.41 -8.08
CA ILE A 46 -8.35 -5.80 -9.37
C ILE A 46 -7.37 -4.64 -9.15
N SER A 47 -6.36 -4.51 -10.01
CA SER A 47 -5.38 -3.41 -9.95
C SER A 47 -5.53 -2.44 -11.11
N LEU A 48 -6.00 -2.90 -12.26
CA LEU A 48 -6.21 -2.12 -13.48
C LEU A 48 -7.62 -2.36 -13.98
N THR A 49 -8.31 -1.31 -14.40
CA THR A 49 -9.61 -1.47 -15.06
C THR A 49 -9.64 -0.67 -16.37
N ILE A 50 -10.24 -1.28 -17.41
CA ILE A 50 -10.53 -0.64 -18.67
C ILE A 50 -12.06 -0.57 -18.79
N LEU A 51 -12.60 0.64 -18.85
CA LEU A 51 -14.04 0.89 -18.86
C LEU A 51 -14.44 1.57 -20.16
N ASP A 52 -15.44 1.03 -20.84
CA ASP A 52 -16.10 1.79 -21.89
C ASP A 52 -16.83 2.98 -21.30
N TRP A 53 -16.86 4.07 -22.03
CA TRP A 53 -17.58 5.28 -21.65
C TRP A 53 -19.09 5.06 -21.54
N MET A 54 -19.66 4.36 -22.53
CA MET A 54 -21.08 4.16 -22.64
C MET A 54 -21.43 2.68 -22.45
N MET A 55 -21.91 2.33 -21.28
CA MET A 55 -22.36 0.97 -20.96
C MET A 55 -23.76 0.98 -20.36
N PRO A 56 -24.52 -0.11 -20.51
CA PRO A 56 -25.75 -0.30 -19.75
C PRO A 56 -25.50 -0.27 -18.23
N GLY A 57 -26.49 0.16 -17.48
CA GLY A 57 -26.48 0.15 -16.03
C GLY A 57 -25.74 1.32 -15.38
N SER A 58 -24.46 1.49 -15.62
CA SER A 58 -23.63 2.64 -15.18
C SER A 58 -22.58 2.96 -16.23
N ASN A 59 -22.35 4.23 -16.50
CA ASN A 59 -21.35 4.66 -17.47
C ASN A 59 -19.94 4.69 -16.88
N GLY A 60 -18.90 4.68 -17.75
CA GLY A 60 -17.50 4.67 -17.33
C GLY A 60 -17.12 5.81 -16.38
N PRO A 61 -17.42 7.09 -16.70
CA PRO A 61 -17.12 8.21 -15.82
C PRO A 61 -17.81 8.14 -14.45
N GLU A 62 -19.00 7.59 -14.36
CA GLU A 62 -19.70 7.36 -13.09
C GLU A 62 -18.98 6.31 -12.25
N LEU A 63 -18.58 5.19 -12.87
CA LEU A 63 -17.78 4.17 -12.21
C LEU A 63 -16.42 4.73 -11.75
N CYS A 64 -15.76 5.57 -12.55
CA CYS A 64 -14.54 6.24 -12.14
C CYS A 64 -14.71 7.01 -10.83
N ARG A 65 -15.75 7.85 -10.71
CA ARG A 65 -16.01 8.62 -9.48
C ARG A 65 -16.20 7.69 -8.28
N ARG A 66 -17.04 6.66 -8.44
CA ARG A 66 -17.30 5.66 -7.38
C ARG A 66 -16.02 4.93 -6.96
N ILE A 67 -15.14 4.59 -7.91
CA ILE A 67 -13.84 3.98 -7.63
C ILE A 67 -12.98 4.92 -6.80
N ARG A 68 -12.94 6.23 -7.13
CA ARG A 68 -12.12 7.22 -6.41
C ARG A 68 -12.67 7.58 -5.04
N GLU A 69 -13.97 7.51 -4.84
CA GLU A 69 -14.63 7.73 -3.55
C GLU A 69 -14.38 6.58 -2.55
N GLN A 70 -14.06 5.39 -3.04
CA GLN A 70 -13.80 4.24 -2.20
C GLN A 70 -12.30 4.03 -1.95
N GLU A 71 -11.83 4.23 -0.73
CA GLU A 71 -10.42 4.19 -0.34
C GLU A 71 -9.72 2.89 -0.77
N SER A 72 -10.39 1.74 -0.65
CA SER A 72 -9.84 0.43 -1.04
C SER A 72 -9.60 0.28 -2.55
N LEU A 73 -10.28 1.06 -3.39
CA LEU A 73 -10.19 1.04 -4.85
C LEU A 73 -9.46 2.27 -5.42
N ALA A 74 -9.24 3.31 -4.62
CA ALA A 74 -8.76 4.61 -5.10
C ALA A 74 -7.40 4.55 -5.83
N HIS A 75 -6.57 3.54 -5.54
CA HIS A 75 -5.26 3.38 -6.21
C HIS A 75 -5.30 2.52 -7.48
N MET A 76 -6.47 2.05 -7.87
CA MET A 76 -6.65 1.30 -9.11
C MET A 76 -6.35 2.20 -10.31
N TYR A 77 -5.64 1.67 -11.30
CA TYR A 77 -5.45 2.37 -12.56
C TYR A 77 -6.69 2.21 -13.44
N VAL A 78 -7.26 3.33 -13.85
CA VAL A 78 -8.49 3.39 -14.66
C VAL A 78 -8.19 3.96 -16.03
N LEU A 79 -8.37 3.15 -17.09
CA LEU A 79 -8.32 3.55 -18.48
C LEU A 79 -9.75 3.63 -19.03
N LEU A 80 -10.19 4.80 -19.45
CA LEU A 80 -11.46 4.96 -20.17
C LEU A 80 -11.26 4.68 -21.67
N VAL A 81 -12.17 3.92 -22.24
CA VAL A 81 -12.28 3.71 -23.69
C VAL A 81 -13.53 4.41 -24.20
N THR A 82 -13.44 5.17 -25.27
CA THR A 82 -14.55 6.02 -25.70
C THR A 82 -14.57 6.23 -27.22
N ALA A 83 -15.78 6.30 -27.79
CA ALA A 83 -15.96 6.80 -29.16
C ALA A 83 -16.05 8.34 -29.22
N ARG A 84 -15.99 9.02 -28.04
CA ARG A 84 -16.06 10.48 -27.93
C ARG A 84 -14.68 11.06 -28.03
N ASP A 85 -14.49 11.93 -29.00
CA ASP A 85 -13.20 12.57 -29.32
C ASP A 85 -13.17 14.08 -29.03
N THR A 86 -14.26 14.63 -28.47
CA THR A 86 -14.29 16.05 -28.15
C THR A 86 -13.40 16.35 -26.94
N ARG A 87 -12.75 17.51 -26.97
CA ARG A 87 -11.92 17.96 -25.87
C ARG A 87 -12.66 18.03 -24.53
N SER A 88 -13.95 18.39 -24.56
CA SER A 88 -14.81 18.46 -23.37
C SER A 88 -15.06 17.08 -22.76
N ASP A 89 -15.27 16.05 -23.58
CA ASP A 89 -15.47 14.68 -23.10
C ASP A 89 -14.18 14.14 -22.47
N LEU A 90 -13.03 14.37 -23.09
CA LEU A 90 -11.73 13.98 -22.53
C LEU A 90 -11.47 14.59 -21.16
N ILE A 91 -11.72 15.90 -21.01
CA ILE A 91 -11.58 16.59 -19.73
C ILE A 91 -12.56 15.98 -18.71
N ALA A 92 -13.82 15.76 -19.08
CA ALA A 92 -14.81 15.18 -18.20
C ALA A 92 -14.45 13.76 -17.71
N GLY A 93 -13.79 12.94 -18.54
CA GLY A 93 -13.29 11.63 -18.16
C GLY A 93 -12.15 11.69 -17.14
N LEU A 94 -11.18 12.57 -17.36
CA LEU A 94 -10.08 12.78 -16.43
C LEU A 94 -10.56 13.40 -15.12
N ASP A 95 -11.45 14.40 -15.16
CA ASP A 95 -12.05 15.00 -13.96
C ASP A 95 -12.92 14.01 -13.17
N ALA A 96 -13.45 12.98 -13.84
CA ALA A 96 -14.14 11.88 -13.16
C ALA A 96 -13.17 10.94 -12.42
N GLY A 97 -11.86 11.08 -12.62
CA GLY A 97 -10.83 10.32 -11.94
C GLY A 97 -10.21 9.20 -12.77
N ALA A 98 -10.39 9.19 -14.09
CA ALA A 98 -9.62 8.30 -14.97
C ALA A 98 -8.14 8.72 -15.00
N ASP A 99 -7.24 7.73 -15.04
CA ASP A 99 -5.79 7.97 -15.16
C ASP A 99 -5.37 8.22 -16.61
N ASP A 100 -6.10 7.64 -17.55
CA ASP A 100 -5.87 7.80 -18.99
C ASP A 100 -7.15 7.48 -19.77
N TYR A 101 -7.11 7.76 -21.07
CA TYR A 101 -8.21 7.45 -21.98
C TYR A 101 -7.70 6.95 -23.34
N LEU A 102 -8.54 6.22 -24.09
CA LEU A 102 -8.27 5.68 -25.41
C LEU A 102 -9.48 5.91 -26.31
N ILE A 103 -9.27 6.50 -27.48
CA ILE A 103 -10.36 6.83 -28.41
C ILE A 103 -10.57 5.69 -29.39
N LYS A 104 -11.82 5.25 -29.58
CA LYS A 104 -12.22 4.28 -30.60
C LYS A 104 -12.38 5.00 -31.97
N PRO A 105 -11.90 4.46 -33.10
CA PRO A 105 -11.13 3.23 -33.21
C PRO A 105 -9.67 3.44 -32.81
N PHE A 106 -9.10 2.51 -32.11
CA PHE A 106 -7.69 2.51 -31.69
C PHE A 106 -6.91 1.39 -32.37
N ASP A 107 -5.62 1.56 -32.54
CA ASP A 107 -4.73 0.50 -32.98
C ASP A 107 -4.11 -0.30 -31.81
N ALA A 108 -3.58 -1.49 -32.15
CA ALA A 108 -3.01 -2.38 -31.15
C ALA A 108 -1.73 -1.82 -30.48
N GLU A 109 -1.00 -0.93 -31.17
CA GLU A 109 0.24 -0.34 -30.65
C GLU A 109 -0.09 0.76 -29.63
N GLU A 110 -1.10 1.60 -29.91
CA GLU A 110 -1.59 2.60 -28.99
C GLU A 110 -2.15 1.95 -27.72
N LEU A 111 -3.03 0.97 -27.86
CA LEU A 111 -3.59 0.22 -26.71
C LEU A 111 -2.47 -0.38 -25.85
N ARG A 112 -1.49 -1.04 -26.49
CA ARG A 112 -0.35 -1.61 -25.77
C ARG A 112 0.46 -0.56 -25.03
N ALA A 113 0.72 0.59 -25.65
CA ALA A 113 1.44 1.68 -25.02
C ALA A 113 0.73 2.20 -23.77
N ARG A 114 -0.61 2.37 -23.82
CA ARG A 114 -1.45 2.79 -22.66
C ARG A 114 -1.41 1.75 -21.55
N ILE A 115 -1.57 0.47 -21.88
CA ILE A 115 -1.47 -0.63 -20.90
C ILE A 115 -0.09 -0.61 -20.23
N HIS A 116 0.99 -0.46 -20.97
CA HIS A 116 2.34 -0.39 -20.40
C HIS A 116 2.54 0.81 -19.45
N VAL A 117 1.94 1.96 -19.76
CA VAL A 117 1.94 3.12 -18.84
C VAL A 117 1.24 2.76 -17.54
N GLY A 118 0.02 2.19 -17.60
CA GLY A 118 -0.73 1.78 -16.42
C GLY A 118 0.02 0.76 -15.56
N LEU A 119 0.58 -0.28 -16.19
CA LEU A 119 1.36 -1.30 -15.48
C LEU A 119 2.61 -0.73 -14.81
N ARG A 120 3.25 0.28 -15.43
CA ARG A 120 4.40 0.97 -14.84
C ARG A 120 3.99 1.80 -13.62
N VAL A 121 2.87 2.52 -13.69
CA VAL A 121 2.32 3.29 -12.56
C VAL A 121 2.02 2.36 -11.38
N LEU A 122 1.29 1.27 -11.62
CA LEU A 122 0.96 0.29 -10.58
C LEU A 122 2.21 -0.31 -9.91
N LYS A 123 3.24 -0.64 -10.71
CA LYS A 123 4.51 -1.15 -10.18
C LYS A 123 5.27 -0.12 -9.34
N LEU A 124 5.17 1.16 -9.67
CA LEU A 124 5.77 2.24 -8.87
C LEU A 124 5.02 2.44 -7.56
N GLN A 125 3.68 2.37 -7.57
CA GLN A 125 2.85 2.44 -6.37
C GLN A 125 3.13 1.28 -5.42
N GLU A 126 3.24 0.05 -5.91
CA GLU A 126 3.61 -1.13 -5.12
C GLU A 126 4.98 -0.94 -4.44
N ARG A 127 6.01 -0.56 -5.21
CA ARG A 127 7.34 -0.30 -4.66
C ARG A 127 7.35 0.81 -3.60
N LEU A 128 6.56 1.87 -3.81
CA LEU A 128 6.44 2.95 -2.84
C LEU A 128 5.80 2.44 -1.54
N SER A 129 4.73 1.67 -1.64
CA SER A 129 4.07 1.06 -0.48
C SER A 129 5.02 0.17 0.31
N ASP A 130 5.81 -0.68 -0.36
CA ASP A 130 6.80 -1.54 0.27
C ASP A 130 7.87 -0.73 1.00
N ARG A 131 8.37 0.35 0.39
CA ARG A 131 9.37 1.24 1.02
C ARG A 131 8.82 1.98 2.24
N VAL A 132 7.56 2.42 2.18
CA VAL A 132 6.89 3.04 3.34
C VAL A 132 6.76 2.05 4.48
N ALA A 133 6.35 0.82 4.22
CA ALA A 133 6.24 -0.24 5.23
C ALA A 133 7.60 -0.58 5.85
N GLU A 134 8.67 -0.69 5.04
CA GLU A 134 10.04 -0.93 5.49
C GLU A 134 10.53 0.19 6.42
N LEU A 135 10.34 1.45 6.01
CA LEU A 135 10.72 2.62 6.81
C LEU A 135 9.93 2.72 8.12
N GLN A 136 8.64 2.42 8.11
CA GLN A 136 7.81 2.41 9.32
C GLN A 136 8.29 1.35 10.30
N THR A 137 8.66 0.16 9.82
CA THR A 137 9.22 -0.91 10.63
C THR A 137 10.56 -0.49 11.24
N ALA A 138 11.47 0.09 10.44
CA ALA A 138 12.75 0.58 10.94
C ALA A 138 12.58 1.70 11.99
N LEU A 139 11.67 2.64 11.77
CA LEU A 139 11.36 3.70 12.73
C LEU A 139 10.77 3.18 14.03
N SER A 140 9.92 2.15 13.98
CA SER A 140 9.35 1.54 15.18
C SER A 140 10.43 0.89 16.04
N THR A 141 11.40 0.25 15.41
CA THR A 141 12.55 -0.36 16.11
C THR A 141 13.43 0.71 16.80
N VAL A 142 13.63 1.87 16.16
CA VAL A 142 14.41 2.98 16.76
C VAL A 142 13.67 3.63 17.93
N LYS A 143 12.35 3.69 17.91
CA LYS A 143 11.55 4.33 18.97
C LYS A 143 11.52 3.59 20.31
N GLN A 144 11.96 2.34 20.37
CA GLN A 144 11.92 1.52 21.60
C GLN A 144 12.78 2.06 22.75
N LEU A 145 13.71 3.00 22.50
CA LEU A 145 14.58 3.59 23.55
C LEU A 145 14.49 5.13 23.62
N HIS A 146 13.54 5.79 22.97
CA HIS A 146 13.37 7.24 23.06
C HIS A 146 12.33 7.64 24.11
N GLY A 147 12.82 8.22 25.21
CA GLY A 147 11.99 8.81 26.25
C GLY A 147 12.77 9.05 27.55
N LEU A 148 12.21 9.85 28.43
CA LEU A 148 12.69 9.98 29.81
C LEU A 148 12.22 8.75 30.58
N LEU A 149 13.12 7.85 30.93
CA LEU A 149 12.83 6.74 31.82
C LEU A 149 12.74 7.28 33.25
N PRO A 150 11.58 7.19 33.92
CA PRO A 150 11.48 7.59 35.32
C PRO A 150 12.20 6.56 36.18
N ILE A 151 13.36 6.97 36.74
CA ILE A 151 14.16 6.12 37.64
C ILE A 151 14.03 6.57 39.09
N CYS A 152 14.03 5.62 39.98
CA CYS A 152 14.06 5.88 41.42
C CYS A 152 15.43 6.50 41.81
N SER A 153 15.41 7.64 42.48
CA SER A 153 16.64 8.31 42.93
C SER A 153 17.46 7.48 43.92
N TYR A 154 16.86 6.57 44.65
CA TYR A 154 17.49 5.72 45.67
C TYR A 154 17.96 4.38 45.12
N CYS A 155 17.03 3.51 44.68
CA CYS A 155 17.36 2.15 44.28
C CYS A 155 17.65 1.98 42.77
N LYS A 156 17.51 3.07 41.95
CA LYS A 156 17.71 3.09 40.51
C LYS A 156 16.78 2.19 39.70
N SER A 157 15.73 1.64 40.28
CA SER A 157 14.69 0.93 39.52
C SER A 157 13.98 1.87 38.54
N VAL A 158 13.55 1.33 37.42
CA VAL A 158 12.78 2.04 36.37
C VAL A 158 11.30 1.77 36.58
N ARG A 159 10.47 2.79 36.38
CA ARG A 159 9.02 2.65 36.37
C ARG A 159 8.55 2.34 34.94
N ASN A 160 7.98 1.16 34.74
CA ASN A 160 7.45 0.75 33.45
C ASN A 160 6.07 1.38 33.14
N ASP A 161 5.54 1.14 31.96
CA ASP A 161 4.27 1.69 31.48
C ASP A 161 3.03 1.22 32.28
N GLN A 162 3.18 0.13 33.04
CA GLN A 162 2.13 -0.39 33.95
C GLN A 162 2.25 0.19 35.36
N ASN A 163 3.10 1.19 35.60
CA ASN A 163 3.39 1.82 36.90
C ASN A 163 4.06 0.91 37.93
N TYR A 164 4.71 -0.17 37.52
CA TYR A 164 5.53 -1.00 38.41
C TYR A 164 7.00 -0.60 38.31
N TRP A 165 7.73 -0.78 39.44
CA TRP A 165 9.15 -0.54 39.53
C TRP A 165 9.91 -1.84 39.30
N GLU A 166 10.83 -1.87 38.33
CA GLU A 166 11.64 -3.03 38.00
C GLU A 166 13.14 -2.64 37.84
N GLN A 167 14.04 -3.63 37.89
CA GLN A 167 15.46 -3.39 37.71
C GLN A 167 15.74 -2.86 36.30
N VAL A 168 16.71 -1.93 36.17
CA VAL A 168 17.07 -1.31 34.87
C VAL A 168 17.43 -2.37 33.85
N GLU A 169 18.20 -3.38 34.27
CA GLU A 169 18.63 -4.48 33.42
C GLU A 169 17.44 -5.28 32.86
N GLN A 170 16.44 -5.53 33.69
CA GLN A 170 15.23 -6.26 33.29
C GLN A 170 14.41 -5.42 32.30
N TYR A 171 14.21 -4.14 32.59
CA TYR A 171 13.51 -3.22 31.70
C TYR A 171 14.19 -3.12 30.34
N VAL A 172 15.51 -2.91 30.30
CA VAL A 172 16.27 -2.79 29.05
C VAL A 172 16.27 -4.10 28.25
N ALA A 173 16.40 -5.25 28.93
CA ALA A 173 16.34 -6.56 28.24
C ALA A 173 14.96 -6.87 27.64
N GLN A 174 13.89 -6.32 28.21
CA GLN A 174 12.53 -6.49 27.67
C GLN A 174 12.21 -5.52 26.51
N HIS A 175 12.89 -4.37 26.46
CA HIS A 175 12.60 -3.29 25.52
C HIS A 175 13.70 -3.09 24.47
N SER A 176 14.74 -3.93 24.48
CA SER A 176 15.84 -3.90 23.50
C SER A 176 16.50 -5.26 23.37
N ASP A 177 17.27 -5.46 22.31
CA ASP A 177 18.07 -6.67 22.06
C ASP A 177 19.41 -6.67 22.86
N VAL A 178 19.55 -5.80 23.85
CA VAL A 178 20.76 -5.67 24.68
C VAL A 178 20.81 -6.80 25.71
N GLN A 179 21.95 -7.47 25.79
CA GLN A 179 22.26 -8.46 26.83
C GLN A 179 23.27 -7.87 27.81
N PHE A 180 23.02 -8.06 29.11
CA PHE A 180 23.92 -7.62 30.17
C PHE A 180 24.89 -8.72 30.54
N SER A 181 26.20 -8.39 30.56
CA SER A 181 27.21 -9.21 31.22
C SER A 181 27.53 -8.62 32.61
N HIS A 182 27.64 -9.48 33.60
CA HIS A 182 27.93 -9.06 34.97
C HIS A 182 29.44 -9.01 35.21
N GLY A 183 29.91 -7.92 35.81
CA GLY A 183 31.27 -7.71 36.21
C GLY A 183 31.34 -6.75 37.39
N ILE A 184 32.48 -6.68 38.04
CA ILE A 184 32.74 -5.73 39.14
C ILE A 184 33.62 -4.59 38.58
N CYS A 185 33.18 -3.34 38.69
CA CYS A 185 34.00 -2.20 38.29
C CYS A 185 35.17 -1.98 39.30
N PRO A 186 36.26 -1.31 38.88
CA PRO A 186 37.41 -1.12 39.75
C PRO A 186 37.10 -0.52 41.12
N GLY A 187 36.23 0.52 41.17
CA GLY A 187 35.86 1.15 42.44
C GLY A 187 35.06 0.26 43.40
N CYS A 188 34.14 -0.59 42.83
CA CYS A 188 33.43 -1.57 43.64
C CYS A 188 34.36 -2.72 44.08
N TYR A 189 35.32 -3.10 43.23
CA TYR A 189 36.31 -4.13 43.57
C TYR A 189 37.14 -3.73 44.83
N GLU A 190 37.67 -2.50 44.86
CA GLU A 190 38.41 -1.97 45.99
C GLU A 190 37.53 -2.00 47.29
N THR A 191 36.28 -1.63 47.18
CA THR A 191 35.34 -1.63 48.35
C THR A 191 35.06 -3.04 48.84
N VAL A 192 34.87 -4.00 47.95
CA VAL A 192 34.64 -5.41 48.32
C VAL A 192 35.87 -6.02 48.93
N VAL A 193 37.08 -5.78 48.36
CA VAL A 193 38.36 -6.29 48.94
C VAL A 193 38.59 -5.74 50.32
N ALA A 194 38.42 -4.43 50.54
CA ALA A 194 38.60 -3.79 51.84
C ALA A 194 37.63 -4.37 52.93
N GLN A 195 36.43 -4.76 52.55
CA GLN A 195 35.47 -5.42 53.44
C GLN A 195 35.88 -6.85 53.80
N TRP A 196 36.60 -7.55 52.93
CA TRP A 196 37.09 -8.90 53.20
C TRP A 196 38.35 -8.91 54.05
N GLU A 197 39.22 -7.92 53.93
CA GLU A 197 40.44 -7.76 54.72
C GLU A 197 40.18 -7.28 56.13
N SER A 198 38.98 -6.71 56.38
CA SER A 198 38.54 -6.22 57.67
C SER A 198 37.82 -7.25 58.56
N ARG A 199 37.70 -8.50 58.10
CA ARG A 199 37.14 -9.64 58.83
C ARG A 199 38.19 -10.63 59.23
#